data_7f8a30339ae6fed4343fd1ef6b851bc8
#
_entry.id   7f8a30339ae6fed4343fd1ef6b851bc8
#
_cell.length_a   1.000
_cell.length_b   1.000
_cell.length_c   1.000
_cell.angle_alpha   90.00
_cell.angle_beta   90.00
_cell.angle_gamma   90.00
#
_symmetry.space_group_name_H-M   'P 1'
#
loop_
_entity.id
_entity.type
_entity.pdbx_description
1 polymer ?
#
loop_
_entity_poly.entity_id
_entity_poly.type
_entity_poly.pdbx_seq_one_letter_code
_entity_poly.pdbx_strand_id
1 'polypeptide(L)' 'SKAAFLSFWDLKTKETLRIDLWTKDMESDEMKHFFHQTLLSMSDTLERAIGEEKMAGDLRDFCHHFSDKLLK' A
#
# COMPACT_ATOMS: atom_id res chain seq x y z
N SER A 1 -5.67 -16.73 1.26
CA SER A 1 -5.59 -15.27 1.40
C SER A 1 -6.97 -14.69 1.67
N LYS A 2 -7.05 -13.68 2.52
CA LYS A 2 -8.30 -13.00 2.86
C LYS A 2 -8.53 -11.74 2.05
N ALA A 3 -7.49 -11.15 1.49
CA ALA A 3 -7.61 -9.89 0.76
C ALA A 3 -6.53 -9.77 -0.30
N ALA A 4 -6.80 -8.93 -1.29
CA ALA A 4 -5.84 -8.60 -2.34
C ALA A 4 -6.09 -7.18 -2.84
N PHE A 5 -5.00 -6.45 -3.13
CA PHE A 5 -5.04 -5.18 -3.83
C PHE A 5 -4.37 -5.37 -5.19
N LEU A 6 -5.07 -5.05 -6.26
CA LEU A 6 -4.56 -5.14 -7.62
C LEU A 6 -4.64 -3.78 -8.28
N SER A 7 -3.56 -3.37 -8.92
CA SER A 7 -3.52 -2.11 -9.66
C SER A 7 -2.95 -2.37 -11.05
N PHE A 8 -3.57 -1.76 -12.06
CA PHE A 8 -3.18 -1.90 -13.46
C PHE A 8 -2.96 -0.53 -14.06
N TRP A 9 -1.82 -0.34 -14.70
CA TRP A 9 -1.50 0.90 -15.39
C TRP A 9 -1.83 0.79 -16.87
N ASP A 10 -2.68 1.69 -17.36
CA ASP A 10 -2.97 1.78 -18.81
C ASP A 10 -2.07 2.84 -19.42
N LEU A 11 -1.18 2.41 -20.31
CA LEU A 11 -0.22 3.29 -20.94
C LEU A 11 -0.86 4.30 -21.89
N LYS A 12 -1.97 3.94 -22.53
CA LYS A 12 -2.63 4.82 -23.49
C LYS A 12 -3.40 5.94 -22.82
N THR A 13 -4.20 5.62 -21.81
CA THR A 13 -5.02 6.60 -21.10
C THR A 13 -4.26 7.26 -19.97
N LYS A 14 -3.14 6.65 -19.54
CA LYS A 14 -2.35 7.08 -18.37
C LYS A 14 -3.19 7.11 -17.10
N GLU A 15 -4.02 6.10 -16.98
CA GLU A 15 -4.88 5.93 -15.81
C GLU A 15 -4.59 4.62 -15.10
N THR A 16 -4.91 4.57 -13.80
CA THR A 16 -4.77 3.37 -13.00
C THR A 16 -6.14 2.81 -12.68
N LEU A 17 -6.33 1.52 -12.98
CA LEU A 17 -7.49 0.77 -12.54
C LEU A 17 -7.11 -0.03 -11.31
N ARG A 18 -7.93 0.03 -10.26
CA ARG A 18 -7.69 -0.73 -9.04
C ARG A 18 -8.86 -1.64 -8.74
N ILE A 19 -8.52 -2.82 -8.24
CA ILE A 19 -9.50 -3.79 -7.73
C ILE A 19 -9.06 -4.20 -6.34
N ASP A 20 -9.91 -3.95 -5.35
CA ASP A 20 -9.66 -4.31 -3.96
C ASP A 20 -10.67 -5.39 -3.57
N LEU A 21 -10.16 -6.53 -3.11
CA LEU A 21 -10.97 -7.70 -2.77
C LEU A 21 -10.68 -8.11 -1.33
N TRP A 22 -11.72 -8.51 -0.61
CA TRP A 22 -11.56 -9.07 0.74
C TRP A 22 -12.71 -10.01 1.06
N THR A 23 -12.48 -10.92 1.99
CA THR A 23 -13.50 -11.86 2.45
C THR A 23 -14.37 -11.20 3.52
N LYS A 24 -15.57 -11.73 3.71
CA LYS A 24 -16.53 -11.17 4.66
C LYS A 24 -16.07 -11.26 6.11
N ASP A 25 -15.21 -12.24 6.42
CA ASP A 25 -14.71 -12.44 7.78
C ASP A 25 -13.47 -11.61 8.11
N MET A 26 -12.98 -10.81 7.17
CA MET A 26 -11.84 -9.94 7.42
C MET A 26 -12.27 -8.74 8.24
N GLU A 27 -11.66 -8.58 9.41
CA GLU A 27 -11.96 -7.49 10.31
C GLU A 27 -11.31 -6.19 9.88
N SER A 28 -11.88 -5.06 10.29
CA SER A 28 -11.35 -3.74 9.90
C SER A 28 -9.93 -3.53 10.42
N ASP A 29 -9.57 -4.06 11.58
CA ASP A 29 -8.21 -3.96 12.10
C ASP A 29 -7.23 -4.72 11.23
N GLU A 30 -7.59 -5.91 10.76
CA GLU A 30 -6.76 -6.66 9.80
C GLU A 30 -6.58 -5.88 8.50
N MET A 31 -7.64 -5.24 8.03
CA MET A 31 -7.60 -4.44 6.79
C MET A 31 -6.66 -3.25 6.92
N LYS A 32 -6.67 -2.58 8.07
CA LYS A 32 -5.76 -1.47 8.36
C LYS A 32 -4.30 -1.93 8.35
N HIS A 33 -4.01 -3.08 8.95
CA HIS A 33 -2.66 -3.65 8.93
C HIS A 33 -2.23 -4.03 7.52
N PHE A 34 -3.14 -4.60 6.74
CA PHE A 34 -2.85 -4.94 5.35
C PHE A 34 -2.51 -3.69 4.53
N PHE A 35 -3.27 -2.62 4.70
CA PHE A 35 -2.98 -1.33 4.07
C PHE A 35 -1.59 -0.84 4.44
N HIS A 36 -1.29 -0.83 5.73
CA HIS A 36 0.01 -0.35 6.23
C HIS A 36 1.16 -1.15 5.64
N GLN A 37 1.08 -2.47 5.68
CA GLN A 37 2.13 -3.34 5.15
C GLN A 37 2.28 -3.20 3.64
N THR A 38 1.19 -2.98 2.92
CA THR A 38 1.22 -2.75 1.49
C THR A 38 1.96 -1.46 1.16
N LEU A 39 1.69 -0.38 1.91
CA LEU A 39 2.38 0.90 1.72
C LEU A 39 3.87 0.78 2.01
N LEU A 40 4.26 0.03 3.04
CA LEU A 40 5.68 -0.23 3.33
C LEU A 40 6.34 -0.99 2.19
N SER A 41 5.69 -2.00 1.65
CA SER A 41 6.20 -2.77 0.53
C SER A 41 6.36 -1.89 -0.72
N MET A 42 5.43 -0.98 -0.96
CA MET A 42 5.51 -0.01 -2.05
C MET A 42 6.68 0.95 -1.88
N SER A 43 7.00 1.34 -0.65
CA SER A 43 8.18 2.14 -0.35
C SER A 43 9.46 1.42 -0.79
N ASP A 44 9.55 0.13 -0.48
CA ASP A 44 10.69 -0.68 -0.88
C ASP A 44 10.83 -0.77 -2.40
N THR A 45 9.71 -0.89 -3.10
CA THR A 45 9.70 -0.91 -4.57
C THR A 45 10.22 0.42 -5.14
N LEU A 46 9.79 1.54 -4.59
CA LEU A 46 10.27 2.86 -4.99
C LEU A 46 11.78 2.98 -4.85
N GLU A 47 12.31 2.49 -3.73
CA GLU A 47 13.75 2.58 -3.46
C GLU A 47 14.56 1.61 -4.32
N ARG A 48 14.22 0.32 -4.28
CA ARG A 48 15.06 -0.74 -4.84
C ARG A 48 14.87 -0.95 -6.33
N ALA A 49 13.64 -0.87 -6.81
CA ALA A 49 13.34 -1.14 -8.22
C ALA A 49 13.39 0.12 -9.08
N ILE A 50 12.99 1.26 -8.53
CA ILE A 50 12.87 2.51 -9.27
C ILE A 50 14.01 3.48 -8.95
N GLY A 51 14.65 3.33 -7.79
CA GLY A 51 15.78 4.15 -7.39
C GLY A 51 15.39 5.50 -6.80
N GLU A 52 14.13 5.67 -6.41
CA GLU A 52 13.62 6.91 -5.85
C GLU A 52 13.73 6.93 -4.32
N GLU A 53 14.93 7.20 -3.81
CA GLU A 53 15.20 7.15 -2.39
C GLU A 53 14.42 8.20 -1.58
N LYS A 54 14.30 9.41 -2.09
CA LYS A 54 13.56 10.49 -1.41
C LYS A 54 12.08 10.20 -1.32
N MET A 55 11.48 9.77 -2.42
CA MET A 55 10.07 9.41 -2.44
C MET A 55 9.80 8.23 -1.52
N ALA A 56 10.69 7.24 -1.52
CA ALA A 56 10.58 6.09 -0.62
C ALA A 56 10.64 6.53 0.84
N GLY A 57 11.56 7.43 1.18
CA GLY A 57 11.68 7.99 2.53
C GLY A 57 10.43 8.73 2.95
N ASP A 58 9.88 9.56 2.08
CA ASP A 58 8.64 10.30 2.36
C ASP A 58 7.47 9.34 2.59
N LEU A 59 7.37 8.28 1.79
CA LEU A 59 6.31 7.31 1.96
C LEU A 59 6.48 6.52 3.25
N ARG A 60 7.72 6.15 3.63
CA ARG A 60 7.99 5.50 4.91
C ARG A 60 7.62 6.38 6.09
N ASP A 61 7.93 7.67 6.01
CA ASP A 61 7.54 8.62 7.06
C ASP A 61 6.02 8.65 7.23
N PHE A 62 5.30 8.65 6.13
CA PHE A 62 3.84 8.56 6.18
C PHE A 62 3.40 7.24 6.82
N CYS A 63 4.06 6.13 6.50
CA CYS A 63 3.75 4.82 7.09
C CYS A 63 3.94 4.81 8.59
N HIS A 64 4.99 5.47 9.10
CA HIS A 64 5.20 5.61 10.55
C HIS A 64 4.06 6.41 11.19
N HIS A 65 3.66 7.50 10.56
CA HIS A 65 2.53 8.30 11.03
C HIS A 65 1.24 7.48 11.02
N PHE A 66 1.05 6.68 9.97
CA PHE A 66 -0.11 5.80 9.83
C PHE A 66 -0.12 4.72 10.92
N SER A 67 1.05 4.12 11.22
CA SER A 67 1.15 3.06 12.22
C SER A 67 0.79 3.54 13.62
N ASP A 68 1.08 4.79 13.95
CA ASP A 68 0.69 5.37 15.23
C ASP A 68 -0.83 5.34 15.42
N LYS A 69 -1.57 5.46 14.35
CA LYS A 69 -3.05 5.41 14.38
C LYS A 69 -3.58 3.98 14.49
N LEU A 70 -2.80 2.99 14.06
CA LEU A 70 -3.19 1.59 14.18
C LEU A 70 -3.17 1.10 15.63
N LEU A 71 -2.31 1.71 16.45
CA LEU A 71 -2.12 1.32 17.85
C LEU A 71 -3.15 1.94 18.79
N LYS A 72 -4.06 2.75 18.30
CA LYS A 72 -5.08 3.45 19.11
C LYS A 72 -6.46 2.82 19.02
#